data_86faec4b32469a41418b73d746587531
#
_entry.id   86faec4b32469a41418b73d746587531
#
_cell.length_a   1.000
_cell.length_b   1.000
_cell.length_c   1.000
_cell.angle_alpha   90.00
_cell.angle_beta   90.00
_cell.angle_gamma   90.00
#
_symmetry.space_group_name_H-M   'P 1'
#
loop_
_entity.id
_entity.type
_entity.pdbx_description
1 polymer ?
#
loop_
_entity_poly.entity_id
_entity_poly.type
_entity_poly.pdbx_seq_one_letter_code
_entity_poly.pdbx_strand_id
1 'polypeptide(L)'
;VTRFPYLFTKNPESPAYFVPPMALHPIDAGTQIDIGGCKIDILHQDHGNTTSLGFLFNGKFAYSTDVISISDAVFDKLTGVDLWIVEALRAEPHSSHSHFAQTFDWIERVKPGRAVLTHLGLDADYTALAKLCPENTEPGVDGLQFEL
;
A
#
# COMPACT_ATOMS: atom_id res chain seq x y z
N VAL A 1 -6.03 19.56 -0.57
CA VAL A 1 -5.80 20.92 -1.10
C VAL A 1 -6.32 21.99 -0.15
N THR A 2 -7.50 21.79 0.45
CA THR A 2 -8.13 22.79 1.33
C THR A 2 -7.32 23.14 2.60
N ARG A 3 -6.51 22.23 3.13
CA ARG A 3 -5.69 22.51 4.34
C ARG A 3 -4.43 23.33 4.05
N PHE A 4 -3.83 23.15 2.87
CA PHE A 4 -2.57 23.78 2.48
C PHE A 4 -2.65 24.32 1.04
N PRO A 5 -3.57 25.26 0.75
CA PRO A 5 -3.80 25.74 -0.60
C PRO A 5 -2.57 26.41 -1.23
N TYR A 6 -1.72 27.06 -0.43
CA TYR A 6 -0.50 27.72 -0.88
C TYR A 6 0.53 26.78 -1.54
N LEU A 7 0.45 25.47 -1.27
CA LEU A 7 1.32 24.51 -1.94
C LEU A 7 0.94 24.30 -3.41
N PHE A 8 -0.31 24.54 -3.79
CA PHE A 8 -0.88 24.19 -5.09
C PHE A 8 -1.37 25.38 -5.88
N THR A 9 -1.71 26.48 -5.21
CA THR A 9 -2.31 27.67 -5.85
C THR A 9 -1.66 28.93 -5.34
N LYS A 10 -1.49 29.91 -6.26
CA LYS A 10 -1.07 31.25 -5.90
C LYS A 10 -2.25 32.01 -5.31
N ASN A 11 -2.07 32.57 -4.11
CA ASN A 11 -3.03 33.50 -3.52
C ASN A 11 -2.87 34.87 -4.22
N PRO A 12 -3.95 35.61 -4.48
CA PRO A 12 -3.87 36.98 -5.00
C PRO A 12 -2.96 37.93 -4.22
N GLU A 13 -2.82 37.72 -2.90
CA GLU A 13 -1.95 38.50 -2.01
C GLU A 13 -0.49 38.03 -2.00
N SER A 14 -0.18 36.89 -2.67
CA SER A 14 1.19 36.38 -2.74
C SER A 14 2.09 37.29 -3.58
N PRO A 15 3.37 37.46 -3.19
CA PRO A 15 4.33 38.22 -3.98
C PRO A 15 4.39 37.75 -5.42
N ALA A 16 4.70 38.67 -6.37
CA ALA A 16 4.73 38.36 -7.80
C ALA A 16 5.67 37.19 -8.15
N TYR A 17 6.76 37.05 -7.44
CA TYR A 17 7.76 35.98 -7.63
C TYR A 17 7.38 34.62 -7.01
N PHE A 18 6.27 34.57 -6.25
CA PHE A 18 5.83 33.31 -5.66
C PHE A 18 5.25 32.38 -6.71
N VAL A 19 5.79 31.16 -6.79
CA VAL A 19 5.27 30.07 -7.61
C VAL A 19 4.89 28.92 -6.66
N PRO A 20 3.69 28.35 -6.73
CA PRO A 20 3.32 27.18 -5.94
C PRO A 20 4.32 26.04 -6.19
N PRO A 21 4.86 25.40 -5.13
CA PRO A 21 5.91 24.39 -5.29
C PRO A 21 5.39 23.04 -5.79
N MET A 22 4.07 22.82 -5.82
CA MET A 22 3.46 21.55 -6.17
C MET A 22 2.39 21.71 -7.25
N ALA A 23 2.35 20.75 -8.19
CA ALA A 23 1.22 20.51 -9.08
C ALA A 23 0.41 19.32 -8.56
N LEU A 24 -0.92 19.43 -8.57
CA LEU A 24 -1.82 18.36 -8.18
C LEU A 24 -2.19 17.52 -9.40
N HIS A 25 -1.91 16.23 -9.33
CA HIS A 25 -2.32 15.23 -10.32
C HIS A 25 -3.21 14.19 -9.63
N PRO A 26 -4.55 14.34 -9.69
CA PRO A 26 -5.47 13.35 -9.14
C PRO A 26 -5.28 11.99 -9.80
N ILE A 27 -5.40 10.93 -9.01
CA ILE A 27 -5.38 9.55 -9.47
C ILE A 27 -6.64 8.83 -8.99
N ASP A 28 -7.16 7.93 -9.80
CA ASP A 28 -8.36 7.15 -9.49
C ASP A 28 -8.05 5.66 -9.46
N ALA A 29 -8.73 4.94 -8.55
CA ALA A 29 -8.66 3.49 -8.50
C ALA A 29 -9.08 2.85 -9.83
N GLY A 30 -8.41 1.77 -10.21
CA GLY A 30 -8.66 1.07 -11.47
C GLY A 30 -7.97 1.67 -12.70
N THR A 31 -7.23 2.79 -12.52
CA THR A 31 -6.42 3.40 -13.59
C THR A 31 -4.97 2.93 -13.54
N GLN A 32 -4.22 3.23 -14.59
CA GLN A 32 -2.76 3.07 -14.62
C GLN A 32 -2.12 4.41 -14.95
N ILE A 33 -1.04 4.73 -14.25
CA ILE A 33 -0.22 5.91 -14.53
C ILE A 33 1.21 5.48 -14.89
N ASP A 34 1.93 6.36 -15.58
CA ASP A 34 3.37 6.18 -15.87
C ASP A 34 4.15 7.34 -15.23
N ILE A 35 5.13 7.00 -14.42
CA ILE A 35 6.03 7.96 -13.80
C ILE A 35 7.46 7.57 -14.13
N GLY A 36 8.07 8.29 -15.07
CA GLY A 36 9.47 8.06 -15.46
C GLY A 36 9.73 6.69 -16.07
N GLY A 37 8.75 6.09 -16.77
CA GLY A 37 8.81 4.75 -17.33
C GLY A 37 8.38 3.63 -16.37
N CYS A 38 8.04 3.96 -15.12
CA CYS A 38 7.44 3.02 -14.18
C CYS A 38 5.91 3.05 -14.34
N LYS A 39 5.33 1.94 -14.78
CA LYS A 39 3.88 1.74 -14.87
C LYS A 39 3.33 1.36 -13.51
N ILE A 40 2.32 2.09 -13.04
CA ILE A 40 1.73 1.89 -11.72
C ILE A 40 0.22 1.69 -11.89
N ASP A 41 -0.26 0.47 -11.64
CA ASP A 41 -1.69 0.20 -11.55
C ASP A 41 -2.19 0.68 -10.17
N ILE A 42 -3.25 1.46 -10.17
CA ILE A 42 -3.91 1.98 -8.98
C ILE A 42 -5.02 1.00 -8.58
N LEU A 43 -4.82 0.32 -7.46
CA LEU A 43 -5.72 -0.72 -6.99
C LEU A 43 -6.74 -0.14 -6.00
N HIS A 44 -8.00 -0.54 -6.15
CA HIS A 44 -9.05 -0.18 -5.18
C HIS A 44 -8.96 -1.09 -3.94
N GLN A 45 -8.98 -0.51 -2.76
CA GLN A 45 -8.99 -1.21 -1.49
C GLN A 45 -10.13 -0.68 -0.61
N ASP A 46 -10.76 -1.59 0.14
CA ASP A 46 -11.72 -1.24 1.18
C ASP A 46 -10.97 -0.96 2.49
N HIS A 47 -11.33 0.09 3.18
CA HIS A 47 -10.78 0.49 4.47
C HIS A 47 -11.90 0.78 5.49
N GLY A 48 -12.92 -0.10 5.52
CA GLY A 48 -14.07 0.00 6.41
C GLY A 48 -15.03 1.11 5.99
N ASN A 49 -15.01 2.24 6.66
CA ASN A 49 -15.91 3.38 6.35
C ASN A 49 -15.44 4.23 5.16
N THR A 50 -14.31 3.89 4.54
CA THR A 50 -13.71 4.62 3.44
C THR A 50 -12.97 3.66 2.50
N THR A 51 -12.38 4.20 1.48
CA THR A 51 -11.52 3.46 0.55
C THR A 51 -10.09 3.95 0.62
N SER A 52 -9.15 3.08 0.31
CA SER A 52 -7.74 3.40 0.14
C SER A 52 -7.25 2.94 -1.23
N LEU A 53 -6.00 3.27 -1.54
CA LEU A 53 -5.37 2.88 -2.79
C LEU A 53 -4.18 1.96 -2.51
N GLY A 54 -4.16 0.82 -3.18
CA GLY A 54 -2.96 0.01 -3.33
C GLY A 54 -2.27 0.33 -4.66
N PHE A 55 -1.03 -0.10 -4.78
CA PHE A 55 -0.20 0.18 -5.95
C PHE A 55 0.49 -1.09 -6.43
N LEU A 56 0.47 -1.31 -7.76
CA LEU A 56 1.21 -2.38 -8.40
C LEU A 56 2.17 -1.79 -9.43
N PHE A 57 3.45 -1.89 -9.16
CA PHE A 57 4.54 -1.31 -9.95
C PHE A 57 5.07 -2.32 -10.95
N ASN A 58 5.00 -1.99 -12.25
CA ASN A 58 5.47 -2.80 -13.37
C ASN A 58 4.96 -4.25 -13.39
N GLY A 59 3.84 -4.54 -12.71
CA GLY A 59 3.33 -5.90 -12.55
C GLY A 59 4.18 -6.81 -11.65
N LYS A 60 5.14 -6.28 -10.90
CA LYS A 60 6.13 -7.03 -10.12
C LYS A 60 6.09 -6.77 -8.63
N PHE A 61 5.96 -5.51 -8.26
CA PHE A 61 5.97 -5.08 -6.86
C PHE A 61 4.62 -4.50 -6.47
N ALA A 62 4.00 -5.00 -5.41
CA ALA A 62 2.75 -4.48 -4.88
C ALA A 62 2.91 -3.90 -3.47
N TYR A 63 2.16 -2.83 -3.20
CA TYR A 63 2.08 -2.19 -1.90
C TYR A 63 0.62 -2.00 -1.50
N SER A 64 0.22 -2.57 -0.36
CA SER A 64 -1.15 -2.54 0.15
C SER A 64 -1.16 -2.26 1.63
N THR A 65 -1.65 -1.09 2.02
CA THR A 65 -1.83 -0.68 3.42
C THR A 65 -3.17 0.02 3.60
N ASP A 66 -3.63 0.14 4.84
CA ASP A 66 -4.96 0.67 5.15
C ASP A 66 -6.06 -0.12 4.42
N VAL A 67 -6.08 -1.43 4.61
CA VAL A 67 -6.93 -2.35 3.85
C VAL A 67 -7.57 -3.41 4.74
N ILE A 68 -8.90 -3.53 4.67
CA ILE A 68 -9.66 -4.61 5.31
C ILE A 68 -10.11 -5.67 4.30
N SER A 69 -10.30 -5.27 3.04
CA SER A 69 -10.63 -6.22 1.97
C SER A 69 -10.22 -5.71 0.59
N ILE A 70 -9.97 -6.64 -0.31
CA ILE A 70 -9.69 -6.40 -1.72
C ILE A 70 -10.56 -7.33 -2.57
N SER A 71 -10.92 -6.88 -3.77
CA SER A 71 -11.77 -7.66 -4.67
C SER A 71 -11.00 -8.79 -5.37
N ASP A 72 -11.74 -9.77 -5.89
CA ASP A 72 -11.16 -10.86 -6.70
C ASP A 72 -10.36 -10.33 -7.89
N ALA A 73 -10.83 -9.28 -8.55
CA ALA A 73 -10.11 -8.65 -9.66
C ALA A 73 -8.77 -8.04 -9.24
N VAL A 74 -8.64 -7.58 -7.99
CA VAL A 74 -7.35 -7.11 -7.45
C VAL A 74 -6.46 -8.30 -7.11
N PHE A 75 -7.00 -9.36 -6.50
CA PHE A 75 -6.26 -10.60 -6.27
C PHE A 75 -5.68 -11.18 -7.55
N ASP A 76 -6.47 -11.20 -8.63
CA ASP A 76 -6.02 -11.70 -9.94
C ASP A 76 -4.83 -10.89 -10.48
N LYS A 77 -4.83 -9.57 -10.30
CA LYS A 77 -3.70 -8.70 -10.67
C LYS A 77 -2.45 -8.93 -9.82
N LEU A 78 -2.63 -9.27 -8.55
CA LEU A 78 -1.53 -9.48 -7.61
C LEU A 78 -0.93 -10.88 -7.71
N THR A 79 -1.60 -11.84 -8.36
CA THR A 79 -1.18 -13.23 -8.40
C THR A 79 0.25 -13.37 -8.95
N GLY A 80 1.15 -13.94 -8.15
CA GLY A 80 2.51 -14.27 -8.54
C GLY A 80 3.45 -13.06 -8.68
N VAL A 81 3.13 -11.89 -8.07
CA VAL A 81 4.06 -10.75 -8.03
C VAL A 81 5.37 -11.14 -7.35
N ASP A 82 6.46 -10.50 -7.74
CA ASP A 82 7.79 -10.81 -7.18
C ASP A 82 7.87 -10.42 -5.70
N LEU A 83 7.30 -9.26 -5.33
CA LEU A 83 7.25 -8.75 -3.95
C LEU A 83 5.88 -8.15 -3.64
N TRP A 84 5.31 -8.49 -2.49
CA TRP A 84 4.14 -7.82 -1.94
C TRP A 84 4.41 -7.28 -0.54
N ILE A 85 4.42 -5.95 -0.38
CA ILE A 85 4.39 -5.32 0.93
C ILE A 85 2.92 -5.12 1.30
N VAL A 86 2.47 -5.80 2.34
CA VAL A 86 1.06 -5.89 2.69
C VAL A 86 0.84 -5.65 4.17
N GLU A 87 -0.24 -4.98 4.50
CA GLU A 87 -0.65 -4.72 5.87
C GLU A 87 -0.92 -6.01 6.65
N ALA A 88 -0.54 -6.00 7.93
CA ALA A 88 -0.94 -6.98 8.93
C ALA A 88 -0.94 -6.29 10.30
N LEU A 89 -2.07 -5.68 10.67
CA LEU A 89 -2.09 -4.76 11.81
C LEU A 89 -1.80 -5.47 13.15
N ARG A 90 -2.50 -6.58 13.45
CA ARG A 90 -2.46 -7.28 14.74
C ARG A 90 -3.04 -8.69 14.63
N ALA A 91 -2.97 -9.46 15.74
CA ALA A 91 -3.54 -10.80 15.78
C ALA A 91 -5.08 -10.80 15.70
N GLU A 92 -5.73 -9.86 16.39
CA GLU A 92 -7.19 -9.79 16.48
C GLU A 92 -7.79 -9.02 15.29
N PRO A 93 -9.00 -9.40 14.81
CA PRO A 93 -9.71 -8.68 13.77
C PRO A 93 -9.88 -7.18 14.07
N HIS A 94 -9.90 -6.37 13.02
CA HIS A 94 -10.13 -4.93 13.08
C HIS A 94 -11.20 -4.52 12.06
N SER A 95 -11.90 -3.41 12.30
CA SER A 95 -13.02 -2.96 11.45
C SER A 95 -12.58 -2.35 10.12
N SER A 96 -11.32 -1.96 9.97
CA SER A 96 -10.81 -1.29 8.77
C SER A 96 -9.43 -1.75 8.31
N HIS A 97 -8.78 -2.64 9.06
CA HIS A 97 -7.43 -3.12 8.77
C HIS A 97 -7.39 -4.64 8.76
N SER A 98 -6.57 -5.22 7.90
CA SER A 98 -6.34 -6.66 7.91
C SER A 98 -5.57 -7.09 9.17
N HIS A 99 -5.86 -8.27 9.64
CA HIS A 99 -5.18 -8.92 10.77
C HIS A 99 -4.30 -10.08 10.27
N PHE A 100 -3.41 -10.59 11.11
CA PHE A 100 -2.39 -11.57 10.69
C PHE A 100 -2.96 -12.75 9.92
N ALA A 101 -3.96 -13.45 10.46
CA ALA A 101 -4.54 -14.62 9.81
C ALA A 101 -5.14 -14.29 8.44
N GLN A 102 -5.88 -13.18 8.33
CA GLN A 102 -6.47 -12.73 7.08
C GLN A 102 -5.39 -12.40 6.03
N THR A 103 -4.33 -11.70 6.43
CA THR A 103 -3.22 -11.37 5.54
C THR A 103 -2.49 -12.63 5.09
N PHE A 104 -2.32 -13.62 5.96
CA PHE A 104 -1.72 -14.92 5.60
C PHE A 104 -2.56 -15.67 4.58
N ASP A 105 -3.89 -15.70 4.72
CA ASP A 105 -4.80 -16.28 3.72
C ASP A 105 -4.67 -15.57 2.36
N TRP A 106 -4.50 -14.25 2.37
CA TRP A 106 -4.27 -13.49 1.14
C TRP A 106 -2.92 -13.82 0.49
N ILE A 107 -1.86 -13.97 1.28
CA ILE A 107 -0.53 -14.35 0.79
C ILE A 107 -0.57 -15.76 0.19
N GLU A 108 -1.26 -16.70 0.82
CA GLU A 108 -1.45 -18.05 0.26
C GLU A 108 -2.23 -18.05 -1.07
N ARG A 109 -3.18 -17.12 -1.22
CA ARG A 109 -3.95 -16.95 -2.45
C ARG A 109 -3.11 -16.31 -3.56
N VAL A 110 -2.40 -15.20 -3.26
CA VAL A 110 -1.60 -14.43 -4.23
C VAL A 110 -0.33 -15.17 -4.64
N LYS A 111 0.28 -15.89 -3.72
CA LYS A 111 1.56 -16.61 -3.89
C LYS A 111 2.67 -15.71 -4.44
N PRO A 112 2.96 -14.58 -3.76
CA PRO A 112 4.04 -13.71 -4.17
C PRO A 112 5.39 -14.44 -4.03
N GLY A 113 6.39 -14.03 -4.78
CA GLY A 113 7.77 -14.53 -4.61
C GLY A 113 8.29 -14.24 -3.20
N ARG A 114 7.91 -13.08 -2.63
CA ARG A 114 8.18 -12.68 -1.25
C ARG A 114 7.05 -11.78 -0.74
N ALA A 115 6.69 -11.92 0.53
CA ALA A 115 5.78 -11.02 1.22
C ALA A 115 6.46 -10.34 2.41
N VAL A 116 6.16 -9.05 2.62
CA VAL A 116 6.65 -8.28 3.76
C VAL A 116 5.47 -7.65 4.46
N LEU A 117 5.32 -7.96 5.75
CA LEU A 117 4.25 -7.42 6.56
C LEU A 117 4.58 -6.00 6.99
N THR A 118 3.66 -5.09 6.79
CA THR A 118 3.79 -3.67 7.18
C THR A 118 2.60 -3.22 8.01
N HIS A 119 2.61 -1.95 8.43
CA HIS A 119 1.54 -1.34 9.25
C HIS A 119 1.29 -2.12 10.55
N LEU A 120 2.36 -2.66 11.13
CA LEU A 120 2.30 -3.47 12.33
C LEU A 120 1.91 -2.62 13.54
N GLY A 121 0.92 -3.09 14.30
CA GLY A 121 0.48 -2.44 15.52
C GLY A 121 1.49 -2.60 16.66
N LEU A 122 1.25 -1.87 17.76
CA LEU A 122 2.15 -1.85 18.93
C LEU A 122 2.36 -3.22 19.58
N ASP A 123 1.39 -4.13 19.42
CA ASP A 123 1.43 -5.48 20.02
C ASP A 123 2.13 -6.52 19.12
N ALA A 124 2.61 -6.11 17.95
CA ALA A 124 3.29 -6.98 17.01
C ALA A 124 4.77 -7.16 17.40
N ASP A 125 5.07 -8.16 18.22
CA ASP A 125 6.44 -8.57 18.48
C ASP A 125 7.06 -9.23 17.24
N TYR A 126 8.17 -8.69 16.73
CA TYR A 126 8.84 -9.16 15.52
C TYR A 126 9.17 -10.65 15.58
N THR A 127 9.78 -11.08 16.70
CA THR A 127 10.27 -12.47 16.84
C THR A 127 9.12 -13.47 16.92
N ALA A 128 8.04 -13.09 17.58
CA ALA A 128 6.83 -13.92 17.67
C ALA A 128 6.12 -13.99 16.31
N LEU A 129 5.95 -12.85 15.63
CA LEU A 129 5.28 -12.78 14.34
C LEU A 129 6.06 -13.52 13.25
N ALA A 130 7.39 -13.38 13.21
CA ALA A 130 8.25 -14.08 12.25
C ALA A 130 8.10 -15.61 12.30
N LYS A 131 7.80 -16.17 13.48
CA LYS A 131 7.57 -17.62 13.64
C LYS A 131 6.20 -18.07 13.13
N LEU A 132 5.26 -17.15 13.00
CA LEU A 132 3.89 -17.41 12.52
C LEU A 132 3.76 -17.18 11.00
N CYS A 133 4.71 -16.45 10.41
CA CYS A 133 4.67 -16.12 8.99
C CYS A 133 4.70 -17.37 8.10
N PRO A 134 3.91 -17.38 7.01
CA PRO A 134 4.03 -18.36 5.94
C PRO A 134 5.44 -18.37 5.30
N GLU A 135 5.72 -19.37 4.50
CA GLU A 135 6.94 -19.42 3.69
C GLU A 135 7.10 -18.14 2.85
N ASN A 136 8.32 -17.67 2.66
CA ASN A 136 8.66 -16.44 1.92
C ASN A 136 7.99 -15.16 2.49
N THR A 137 7.60 -15.18 3.75
CA THR A 137 6.96 -14.03 4.42
C THR A 137 7.75 -13.63 5.66
N GLU A 138 7.91 -12.32 5.87
CA GLU A 138 8.57 -11.78 7.06
C GLU A 138 7.93 -10.46 7.53
N PRO A 139 8.00 -10.13 8.82
CA PRO A 139 7.68 -8.78 9.28
C PRO A 139 8.69 -7.77 8.75
N GLY A 140 8.19 -6.61 8.28
CA GLY A 140 9.05 -5.51 7.83
C GLY A 140 9.77 -4.82 8.97
N VAL A 141 10.97 -4.33 8.70
CA VAL A 141 11.76 -3.47 9.60
C VAL A 141 12.29 -2.28 8.84
N ASP A 142 12.55 -1.19 9.57
CA ASP A 142 13.14 0.02 8.99
C ASP A 142 14.51 -0.28 8.37
N GLY A 143 14.73 0.20 7.15
CA GLY A 143 15.96 -0.01 6.43
C GLY A 143 16.03 -1.30 5.60
N LEU A 144 14.99 -2.11 5.58
CA LEU A 144 14.91 -3.28 4.70
C LEU A 144 14.93 -2.85 3.23
N GLN A 145 15.75 -3.51 2.41
CA GLN A 145 15.94 -3.17 0.99
C GLN A 145 15.75 -4.41 0.12
N PHE A 146 15.18 -4.19 -1.06
CA PHE A 146 14.95 -5.22 -2.08
C PHE A 146 15.47 -4.77 -3.43
N GLU A 147 16.01 -5.70 -4.19
CA GLU A 147 16.28 -5.54 -5.62
C GLU A 147 15.24 -6.36 -6.40
N LEU A 148 14.60 -5.72 -7.42
CA LEU A 148 13.49 -6.29 -8.21
C LEU A 148 13.79 -6.32 -9.69
#